data_62cb8aba54c5a97c47bdf7b7468be9d9
#
_entry.id   62cb8aba54c5a97c47bdf7b7468be9d9
#
_cell.length_a   1.000
_cell.length_b   1.000
_cell.length_c   1.000
_cell.angle_alpha   90.00
_cell.angle_beta   90.00
_cell.angle_gamma   90.00
#
_symmetry.space_group_name_H-M   'P 1'
#
loop_
_entity.id
_entity.type
_entity.pdbx_description
1 polymer ?
#
loop_
_entity_poly.entity_id
_entity_poly.type
_entity_poly.pdbx_seq_one_letter_code
_entity_poly.pdbx_strand_id
1 'polypeptide(L)'
;VFSGRVGQQVAAKGVTVIDDGTIADRRGSITVDDEGTPSRRNVLIEDGILKGYMQDRQNARLMGVDATGNGRRESYAHAPMPRMTNTYMENGDADPQEIVASMKKGIYAVNFGGGQVDITSGKFVFSGGRGLSC
;
A
#
# COMPACT_ATOMS: atom_id res chain seq x y z
N VAL A 1 -1.99 -13.27 2.31
CA VAL A 1 -0.67 -13.14 2.98
C VAL A 1 -0.83 -12.48 4.35
N PHE A 2 -1.53 -11.36 4.45
CA PHE A 2 -1.68 -10.60 5.71
C PHE A 2 -2.97 -10.87 6.49
N SER A 3 -3.82 -11.78 6.04
CA SER A 3 -5.09 -12.11 6.72
C SER A 3 -4.84 -12.56 8.16
N GLY A 4 -5.59 -11.98 9.12
CA GLY A 4 -5.49 -12.30 10.54
C GLY A 4 -4.21 -11.82 11.25
N ARG A 5 -3.44 -10.92 10.63
CA ARG A 5 -2.15 -10.43 11.16
C ARG A 5 -2.19 -9.01 11.74
N VAL A 6 -3.36 -8.42 11.90
CA VAL A 6 -3.46 -7.10 12.55
C VAL A 6 -2.81 -7.15 13.94
N GLY A 7 -1.96 -6.18 14.24
CA GLY A 7 -1.15 -6.12 15.46
C GLY A 7 0.17 -6.90 15.41
N GLN A 8 0.45 -7.64 14.33
CA GLN A 8 1.69 -8.38 14.17
C GLN A 8 2.70 -7.60 13.31
N GLN A 9 3.97 -7.88 13.52
CA GLN A 9 5.03 -7.36 12.65
C GLN A 9 5.00 -8.06 11.30
N VAL A 10 4.83 -7.27 10.21
CA VAL A 10 4.75 -7.74 8.83
C VAL A 10 5.80 -7.09 7.92
N ALA A 11 6.48 -6.06 8.42
CA ALA A 11 7.57 -5.37 7.74
C ALA A 11 8.71 -5.06 8.71
N ALA A 12 9.82 -4.55 8.21
CA ALA A 12 10.93 -4.09 9.05
C ALA A 12 10.49 -2.91 9.93
N LYS A 13 11.14 -2.77 11.09
CA LYS A 13 10.96 -1.60 11.95
C LYS A 13 11.29 -0.33 11.16
N GLY A 14 10.56 0.76 11.40
CA GLY A 14 10.69 2.01 10.66
C GLY A 14 9.87 2.07 9.36
N VAL A 15 9.27 0.95 8.90
CA VAL A 15 8.44 0.94 7.69
C VAL A 15 7.01 1.35 8.05
N THR A 16 6.55 2.46 7.48
CA THR A 16 5.17 2.93 7.57
C THR A 16 4.56 3.02 6.17
N VAL A 17 3.42 2.36 5.98
CA VAL A 17 2.69 2.31 4.70
C VAL A 17 1.30 2.88 4.89
N ILE A 18 0.92 3.78 4.00
CA ILE A 18 -0.32 4.55 4.05
C ILE A 18 -1.04 4.44 2.72
N ASP A 19 -2.36 4.41 2.77
CA ASP A 19 -3.23 4.67 1.63
C ASP A 19 -4.03 5.95 1.90
N ASP A 20 -3.82 6.97 1.07
CA ASP A 20 -4.39 8.30 1.29
C ASP A 20 -5.03 8.85 0.01
N GLY A 21 -6.34 8.88 0.00
CA GLY A 21 -7.11 9.46 -1.11
C GLY A 21 -7.33 10.96 -1.01
N THR A 22 -6.85 11.64 0.05
CA THR A 22 -7.07 13.07 0.27
C THR A 22 -5.93 13.95 -0.27
N ILE A 23 -4.85 13.39 -0.76
CA ILE A 23 -3.69 14.14 -1.27
C ILE A 23 -4.12 14.94 -2.51
N ALA A 24 -3.90 16.25 -2.48
CA ALA A 24 -4.24 17.12 -3.60
C ALA A 24 -3.46 16.75 -4.88
N ASP A 25 -4.11 16.89 -6.02
CA ASP A 25 -3.51 16.74 -7.36
C ASP A 25 -2.82 15.40 -7.63
N ARG A 26 -3.27 14.32 -6.97
CA ARG A 26 -2.81 12.97 -7.24
C ARG A 26 -3.86 12.15 -8.00
N ARG A 27 -3.39 11.29 -8.90
CA ARG A 27 -4.25 10.48 -9.77
C ARG A 27 -5.20 9.54 -8.99
N GLY A 28 -4.77 9.04 -7.83
CA GLY A 28 -5.56 8.14 -7.00
C GLY A 28 -6.51 8.86 -6.03
N SER A 29 -6.47 10.20 -5.98
CA SER A 29 -7.25 10.97 -5.01
C SER A 29 -8.73 11.02 -5.40
N ILE A 30 -9.57 10.89 -4.40
CA ILE A 30 -11.03 10.92 -4.51
C ILE A 30 -11.63 11.62 -3.30
N THR A 31 -12.75 12.29 -3.46
CA THR A 31 -13.47 12.91 -2.33
C THR A 31 -14.29 11.89 -1.57
N VAL A 32 -14.97 11.03 -2.32
CA VAL A 32 -15.75 9.89 -1.79
C VAL A 32 -15.49 8.67 -2.67
N ASP A 33 -15.59 7.48 -2.10
CA ASP A 33 -15.51 6.24 -2.86
C ASP A 33 -16.83 5.93 -3.60
N ASP A 34 -16.90 4.84 -4.35
CA ASP A 34 -18.07 4.46 -5.14
C ASP A 34 -19.26 3.98 -4.28
N GLU A 35 -19.08 3.91 -2.98
CA GLU A 35 -20.14 3.64 -2.00
C GLU A 35 -20.56 4.89 -1.22
N GLY A 36 -20.00 6.07 -1.54
CA GLY A 36 -20.26 7.34 -0.87
C GLY A 36 -19.57 7.47 0.49
N THR A 37 -18.57 6.66 0.78
CA THR A 37 -17.75 6.78 1.99
C THR A 37 -16.68 7.85 1.75
N PRO A 38 -16.55 8.87 2.63
CA PRO A 38 -15.51 9.89 2.49
C PRO A 38 -14.11 9.28 2.47
N SER A 39 -13.29 9.76 1.54
CA SER A 39 -11.88 9.40 1.49
C SER A 39 -11.13 9.91 2.71
N ARG A 40 -10.10 9.18 3.12
CA ARG A 40 -9.26 9.54 4.26
C ARG A 40 -7.86 8.96 4.14
N ARG A 41 -6.97 9.40 5.02
CA ARG A 41 -5.65 8.81 5.21
C ARG A 41 -5.78 7.56 6.10
N ASN A 42 -5.46 6.40 5.56
CA ASN A 42 -5.52 5.12 6.24
C ASN A 42 -4.11 4.60 6.46
N VAL A 43 -3.71 4.41 7.71
CA VAL A 43 -2.44 3.77 8.05
C VAL A 43 -2.62 2.25 7.97
N LEU A 44 -1.93 1.61 7.04
CA LEU A 44 -1.98 0.16 6.83
C LEU A 44 -0.92 -0.56 7.67
N ILE A 45 0.30 -0.04 7.65
CA ILE A 45 1.44 -0.53 8.45
C ILE A 45 2.05 0.68 9.14
N GLU A 46 2.36 0.57 10.42
CA GLU A 46 3.04 1.60 11.21
C GLU A 46 4.22 0.97 11.95
N ASP A 47 5.40 1.50 11.74
CA ASP A 47 6.65 0.97 12.31
C ASP A 47 6.79 -0.56 12.14
N GLY A 48 6.42 -1.07 10.98
CA GLY A 48 6.44 -2.50 10.65
C GLY A 48 5.26 -3.31 11.15
N ILE A 49 4.36 -2.74 11.95
CA ILE A 49 3.19 -3.42 12.53
C ILE A 49 1.97 -3.19 11.65
N LEU A 50 1.26 -4.25 11.27
CA LEU A 50 0.02 -4.16 10.53
C LEU A 50 -1.08 -3.55 11.41
N LYS A 51 -1.65 -2.43 10.98
CA LYS A 51 -2.69 -1.69 11.72
C LYS A 51 -4.10 -2.03 11.22
N GLY A 52 -4.25 -2.30 9.94
CA GLY A 52 -5.55 -2.59 9.35
C GLY A 52 -5.46 -2.88 7.87
N TYR A 53 -6.63 -2.94 7.26
CA TYR A 53 -6.79 -3.19 5.82
C TYR A 53 -7.61 -2.07 5.20
N MET A 54 -7.48 -1.90 3.88
CA MET A 54 -8.46 -1.13 3.12
C MET A 54 -9.80 -1.87 3.13
N GLN A 55 -10.89 -1.14 3.35
CA GLN A 55 -12.23 -1.71 3.51
C GLN A 55 -13.24 -0.99 2.62
N ASP A 56 -14.11 -1.78 1.97
CA ASP A 56 -15.42 -1.34 1.51
C ASP A 56 -16.45 -1.53 2.65
N ARG A 57 -17.69 -1.14 2.42
CA ARG A 57 -18.75 -1.29 3.44
C ARG A 57 -19.10 -2.74 3.76
N GLN A 58 -19.05 -3.62 2.76
CA GLN A 58 -19.37 -5.04 2.95
C GLN A 58 -18.32 -5.72 3.81
N ASN A 59 -17.04 -5.59 3.44
CA ASN A 59 -15.93 -6.19 4.18
C ASN A 59 -15.77 -5.57 5.57
N ALA A 60 -15.95 -4.25 5.70
CA ALA A 60 -15.94 -3.57 6.99
C ALA A 60 -16.98 -4.14 7.95
N ARG A 61 -18.22 -4.34 7.48
CA ARG A 61 -19.29 -4.96 8.28
C ARG A 61 -18.95 -6.39 8.67
N LEU A 62 -18.43 -7.20 7.75
CA LEU A 62 -18.05 -8.59 8.02
C LEU A 62 -16.93 -8.70 9.04
N MET A 63 -16.01 -7.75 9.06
CA MET A 63 -14.88 -7.71 9.97
C MET A 63 -15.15 -6.92 11.26
N GLY A 64 -16.32 -6.29 11.39
CA GLY A 64 -16.66 -5.49 12.57
C GLY A 64 -15.82 -4.21 12.72
N VAL A 65 -15.41 -3.60 11.61
CA VAL A 65 -14.61 -2.37 11.55
C VAL A 65 -15.30 -1.32 10.69
N ASP A 66 -14.77 -0.09 10.67
CA ASP A 66 -15.28 0.97 9.81
C ASP A 66 -14.77 0.83 8.36
N ALA A 67 -15.61 1.27 7.40
CA ALA A 67 -15.20 1.43 6.01
C ALA A 67 -14.13 2.54 5.90
N THR A 68 -13.18 2.37 4.99
CA THR A 68 -11.99 3.22 4.90
C THR A 68 -12.02 4.22 3.73
N GLY A 69 -13.12 4.26 2.96
CA GLY A 69 -13.20 5.08 1.75
C GLY A 69 -12.44 4.48 0.58
N ASN A 70 -12.34 3.16 0.56
CA ASN A 70 -11.64 2.38 -0.47
C ASN A 70 -12.57 1.49 -1.29
N GLY A 71 -13.89 1.60 -1.13
CA GLY A 71 -14.88 0.85 -1.88
C GLY A 71 -14.97 1.35 -3.32
N ARG A 72 -14.23 0.74 -4.24
CA ARG A 72 -14.14 1.17 -5.64
C ARG A 72 -14.55 0.06 -6.58
N ARG A 73 -15.18 0.43 -7.69
CA ARG A 73 -15.60 -0.51 -8.74
C ARG A 73 -14.77 -0.31 -10.01
N GLU A 74 -14.63 -1.37 -10.77
CA GLU A 74 -13.97 -1.33 -12.07
C GLU A 74 -14.78 -0.56 -13.10
N SER A 75 -16.10 -0.77 -13.10
CA SER A 75 -17.07 -0.06 -13.92
C SER A 75 -18.46 -0.10 -13.26
N TYR A 76 -19.44 0.58 -13.84
CA TYR A 76 -20.83 0.58 -13.36
C TYR A 76 -21.45 -0.83 -13.22
N ALA A 77 -20.96 -1.79 -13.99
CA ALA A 77 -21.46 -3.18 -14.00
C ALA A 77 -20.83 -4.06 -12.89
N HIS A 78 -19.86 -3.54 -12.14
CA HIS A 78 -19.12 -4.32 -11.12
C HIS A 78 -19.48 -3.87 -9.71
N ALA A 79 -19.55 -4.82 -8.80
CA ALA A 79 -19.68 -4.51 -7.37
C ALA A 79 -18.42 -3.78 -6.86
N PRO A 80 -18.56 -2.83 -5.94
CA PRO A 80 -17.42 -2.23 -5.26
C PRO A 80 -16.60 -3.30 -4.52
N MET A 81 -15.29 -3.07 -4.45
CA MET A 81 -14.35 -3.88 -3.69
C MET A 81 -13.25 -2.99 -3.11
N PRO A 82 -12.54 -3.42 -2.05
CA PRO A 82 -11.44 -2.64 -1.51
C PRO A 82 -10.34 -2.44 -2.55
N ARG A 83 -10.01 -1.19 -2.87
CA ARG A 83 -8.95 -0.84 -3.81
C ARG A 83 -8.18 0.37 -3.33
N MET A 84 -6.90 0.40 -3.70
CA MET A 84 -5.97 1.49 -3.39
C MET A 84 -6.47 2.84 -3.91
N THR A 85 -6.16 3.90 -3.18
CA THR A 85 -6.13 5.28 -3.66
C THR A 85 -4.69 5.66 -3.97
N ASN A 86 -4.02 6.47 -3.15
CA ASN A 86 -2.59 6.70 -3.27
C ASN A 86 -1.88 5.93 -2.16
N THR A 87 -1.36 4.75 -2.48
CA THR A 87 -0.62 3.95 -1.50
C THR A 87 0.87 4.23 -1.63
N TYR A 88 1.51 4.58 -0.53
CA TYR A 88 2.94 4.90 -0.49
C TYR A 88 3.55 4.49 0.85
N MET A 89 4.87 4.35 0.83
CA MET A 89 5.68 4.19 2.04
C MET A 89 6.18 5.58 2.45
N GLU A 90 6.04 5.94 3.71
CA GLU A 90 6.60 7.18 4.24
C GLU A 90 8.12 7.15 4.22
N ASN A 91 8.72 8.33 4.12
CA ASN A 91 10.16 8.45 4.23
C ASN A 91 10.62 8.05 5.64
N GLY A 92 11.73 7.35 5.70
CA GLY A 92 12.45 7.12 6.95
C GLY A 92 13.40 8.28 7.27
N ASP A 93 14.09 8.18 8.39
CA ASP A 93 15.03 9.19 8.87
C ASP A 93 16.42 9.10 8.20
N ALA A 94 16.70 8.01 7.47
CA ALA A 94 17.99 7.77 6.84
C ALA A 94 18.14 8.55 5.53
N ASP A 95 19.31 9.16 5.33
CA ASP A 95 19.66 9.78 4.05
C ASP A 95 19.82 8.72 2.94
N PRO A 96 19.18 8.86 1.78
CA PRO A 96 19.27 7.89 0.68
C PRO A 96 20.73 7.64 0.22
N GLN A 97 21.58 8.66 0.26
CA GLN A 97 22.98 8.51 -0.15
C GLN A 97 23.79 7.70 0.86
N GLU A 98 23.52 7.88 2.16
CA GLU A 98 24.13 7.08 3.22
C GLU A 98 23.72 5.61 3.13
N ILE A 99 22.43 5.33 2.78
CA ILE A 99 21.96 3.97 2.55
C ILE A 99 22.77 3.29 1.44
N VAL A 100 22.94 3.96 0.30
CA VAL A 100 23.72 3.43 -0.82
C VAL A 100 25.18 3.24 -0.43
N ALA A 101 25.80 4.21 0.26
CA ALA A 101 27.19 4.16 0.69
C ALA A 101 27.45 3.06 1.74
N SER A 102 26.47 2.72 2.57
CA SER A 102 26.58 1.66 3.58
C SER A 102 26.57 0.24 3.01
N MET A 103 26.14 0.06 1.75
CA MET A 103 26.07 -1.24 1.13
C MET A 103 27.46 -1.77 0.75
N LYS A 104 27.80 -2.96 1.26
CA LYS A 104 29.02 -3.67 0.88
C LYS A 104 28.87 -4.50 -0.40
N LYS A 105 27.68 -5.00 -0.68
CA LYS A 105 27.31 -5.76 -1.88
C LYS A 105 25.80 -5.75 -2.02
N GLY A 106 25.31 -5.37 -3.18
CA GLY A 106 23.87 -5.29 -3.45
C GLY A 106 23.56 -4.87 -4.87
N ILE A 107 22.27 -4.71 -5.14
CA ILE A 107 21.76 -4.18 -6.41
C ILE A 107 20.99 -2.91 -6.08
N TYR A 108 21.38 -1.80 -6.67
CA TYR A 108 20.62 -0.56 -6.62
C TYR A 108 19.65 -0.53 -7.83
N ALA A 109 18.37 -0.76 -7.58
CA ALA A 109 17.33 -0.70 -8.60
C ALA A 109 16.87 0.74 -8.77
N VAL A 110 17.27 1.37 -9.86
CA VAL A 110 16.95 2.79 -10.16
C VAL A 110 15.49 2.94 -10.58
N ASN A 111 14.94 1.93 -11.26
CA ASN A 111 13.59 1.99 -11.80
C ASN A 111 12.98 0.58 -11.90
N PHE A 112 11.67 0.52 -11.72
CA PHE A 112 10.88 -0.68 -11.92
C PHE A 112 9.87 -0.47 -13.04
N GLY A 113 9.73 -1.49 -13.90
CA GLY A 113 8.66 -1.59 -14.88
C GLY A 113 7.39 -2.19 -14.30
N GLY A 114 6.58 -2.81 -15.16
CA GLY A 114 5.38 -3.54 -14.75
C GLY A 114 5.69 -4.75 -13.87
N GLY A 115 4.72 -5.13 -13.06
CA GLY A 115 4.84 -6.30 -12.21
C GLY A 115 3.49 -6.95 -11.93
N GLN A 116 3.55 -8.15 -11.36
CA GLN A 116 2.39 -8.88 -10.90
C GLN A 116 2.65 -9.41 -9.49
N VAL A 117 1.57 -9.48 -8.71
CA VAL A 117 1.58 -10.05 -7.36
C VAL A 117 0.46 -11.09 -7.26
N ASP A 118 0.79 -12.31 -6.87
CA ASP A 118 -0.20 -13.28 -6.43
C ASP A 118 -0.57 -12.98 -4.98
N ILE A 119 -1.74 -12.42 -4.77
CA ILE A 119 -2.22 -11.99 -3.45
C ILE A 119 -2.44 -13.16 -2.48
N THR A 120 -2.56 -14.38 -2.98
CA THR A 120 -2.78 -15.58 -2.15
C THR A 120 -1.46 -16.13 -1.62
N SER A 121 -0.50 -16.38 -2.51
CA SER A 121 0.80 -16.95 -2.14
C SER A 121 1.83 -15.90 -1.72
N GLY A 122 1.62 -14.63 -2.06
CA GLY A 122 2.58 -13.54 -1.86
C GLY A 122 3.75 -13.55 -2.83
N LYS A 123 3.74 -14.42 -3.84
CA LYS A 123 4.75 -14.40 -4.90
C LYS A 123 4.58 -13.15 -5.76
N PHE A 124 5.68 -12.52 -6.11
CA PHE A 124 5.67 -11.34 -6.97
C PHE A 124 6.79 -11.42 -8.01
N VAL A 125 6.58 -10.75 -9.13
CA VAL A 125 7.56 -10.56 -10.20
C VAL A 125 7.47 -9.11 -10.65
N PHE A 126 8.61 -8.41 -10.65
CA PHE A 126 8.73 -7.06 -11.20
C PHE A 126 9.86 -7.03 -12.22
N SER A 127 9.65 -6.30 -13.31
CA SER A 127 10.70 -6.05 -14.31
C SER A 127 11.56 -4.87 -13.84
N GLY A 128 12.86 -5.08 -13.69
CA GLY A 128 13.82 -4.00 -13.45
C GLY A 128 14.14 -3.30 -14.77
N GLY A 129 13.93 -1.99 -14.85
CA GLY A 129 14.27 -1.20 -16.04
C GLY A 129 15.75 -0.86 -16.13
N ARG A 130 16.40 -0.58 -14.99
CA ARG A 130 17.82 -0.27 -14.87
C ARG A 130 18.30 -0.62 -13.46
N GLY A 131 19.38 -1.34 -13.35
CA GLY A 131 20.06 -1.62 -12.09
C GLY A 131 21.55 -1.31 -12.19
N LEU A 132 22.12 -0.82 -11.11
CA LEU A 132 23.56 -0.68 -10.92
C LEU A 132 23.97 -1.69 -9.85
N SER A 133 25.02 -2.47 -10.11
CA SER A 133 25.64 -3.30 -9.07
C SER A 133 26.62 -2.43 -8.29
N CYS A 134 26.49 -2.42 -6.99
CA CYS A 134 27.43 -1.81 -6.06
C CYS A 134 28.28 -2.89 -5.38
#